data_32b4b5f1a411d1b6a778eea0bd67a983
#
_entry.id   32b4b5f1a411d1b6a778eea0bd67a983
#
_cell.length_a   1.000
_cell.length_b   1.000
_cell.length_c   1.000
_cell.angle_alpha   90.00
_cell.angle_beta   90.00
_cell.angle_gamma   90.00
#
_symmetry.space_group_name_H-M   'P 1'
#
loop_
_entity.id
_entity.type
_entity.pdbx_description
1 polymer ?
#
loop_
_entity_poly.entity_id
_entity_poly.type
_entity_poly.pdbx_seq_one_letter_code
_entity_poly.pdbx_strand_id
1 'polypeptide(L)'
;MKTHSLLISFLMLLVIMGACSSGPVMRNATGFAYEIVVTMDKADWDAPAGKAIKAELTSDIPGLPQAEPAFKITYATPDQFNGLLTYVRNVLIVRIDKSQYTKVSLNYENNRWAKGQVVMTLTAPDDAAILEYVKAHPRNIVEFFTKCERNRTIGQLEKEHSPVVMDHVKDRFNVMLSAPANMTYFRDTTGFFWASNNANTGRTDIVVYDFPYKDA
;
A
#
# COMPACT_ATOMS: atom_id res chain seq x y z
N MET A 1 33.87 51.84 17.95
CA MET A 1 33.72 50.49 18.57
C MET A 1 32.30 50.12 18.91
N LYS A 2 31.42 51.02 19.37
CA LYS A 2 30.01 50.67 19.72
C LYS A 2 29.11 50.33 18.51
N THR A 3 29.34 50.94 17.35
CA THR A 3 28.56 50.70 16.13
C THR A 3 28.81 49.33 15.49
N HIS A 4 30.01 48.80 15.54
CA HIS A 4 30.35 47.46 15.00
C HIS A 4 29.77 46.34 15.87
N SER A 5 29.71 46.55 17.20
CA SER A 5 29.10 45.58 18.12
C SER A 5 27.58 45.45 17.90
N LEU A 6 26.89 46.54 17.59
CA LEU A 6 25.43 46.53 17.28
C LEU A 6 25.12 45.84 15.95
N LEU A 7 25.96 46.07 14.93
CA LEU A 7 25.84 45.42 13.61
C LEU A 7 26.06 43.90 13.68
N ILE A 8 27.04 43.44 14.47
CA ILE A 8 27.32 42.02 14.67
C ILE A 8 26.16 41.36 15.45
N SER A 9 25.60 42.04 16.46
CA SER A 9 24.47 41.54 17.24
C SER A 9 23.20 41.44 16.40
N PHE A 10 22.96 42.37 15.47
CA PHE A 10 21.81 42.37 14.55
C PHE A 10 21.96 41.29 13.47
N LEU A 11 23.17 41.05 12.96
CA LEU A 11 23.47 40.00 11.99
C LEU A 11 23.29 38.60 12.62
N MET A 12 23.68 38.43 13.90
CA MET A 12 23.51 37.19 14.62
C MET A 12 22.03 36.86 14.92
N LEU A 13 21.21 37.90 15.15
CA LEU A 13 19.77 37.76 15.34
C LEU A 13 19.05 37.32 14.04
N LEU A 14 19.49 37.80 12.88
CA LEU A 14 18.97 37.42 11.56
C LEU A 14 19.26 35.96 11.19
N VAL A 15 20.37 35.38 11.64
CA VAL A 15 20.76 33.99 11.38
C VAL A 15 19.89 33.04 12.19
N ILE A 16 19.42 33.43 13.38
CA ILE A 16 18.56 32.60 14.24
C ILE A 16 17.12 32.49 13.71
N MET A 17 16.66 33.49 12.94
CA MET A 17 15.30 33.47 12.35
C MET A 17 15.15 32.56 11.11
N GLY A 18 16.26 32.14 10.49
CA GLY A 18 16.28 31.26 9.31
C GLY A 18 16.20 29.76 9.60
N ALA A 19 16.24 29.33 10.88
CA ALA A 19 16.44 27.93 11.24
C ALA A 19 15.17 27.11 11.52
N CYS A 20 13.96 27.65 11.33
CA CYS A 20 12.71 26.94 11.59
C CYS A 20 11.74 26.98 10.41
N SER A 21 12.14 26.42 9.27
CA SER A 21 11.18 26.11 8.19
C SER A 21 11.13 24.61 7.86
N SER A 22 11.23 23.74 8.86
CA SER A 22 10.74 22.38 8.71
C SER A 22 9.24 22.44 8.90
N GLY A 23 8.48 22.50 7.80
CA GLY A 23 7.04 22.27 7.83
C GLY A 23 6.70 20.96 8.58
N PRO A 24 5.49 20.76 9.05
CA PRO A 24 5.13 19.59 9.83
C PRO A 24 5.51 18.32 9.05
N VAL A 25 6.43 17.53 9.62
CA VAL A 25 6.88 16.27 9.01
C VAL A 25 5.68 15.32 9.03
N MET A 26 5.16 15.01 7.84
CA MET A 26 4.08 14.05 7.69
C MET A 26 4.57 12.68 8.17
N ARG A 27 3.84 12.08 9.13
CA ARG A 27 4.17 10.73 9.62
C ARG A 27 3.94 9.68 8.55
N ASN A 28 4.64 8.56 8.64
CA ASN A 28 4.43 7.44 7.72
C ASN A 28 3.08 6.78 7.94
N ALA A 29 2.51 6.23 6.88
CA ALA A 29 1.30 5.42 6.95
C ALA A 29 1.55 4.16 7.79
N THR A 30 0.52 3.73 8.52
CA THR A 30 0.51 2.56 9.42
C THR A 30 -0.26 1.39 8.83
N GLY A 31 -0.28 0.25 9.52
CA GLY A 31 -0.95 -0.98 9.10
C GLY A 31 -0.05 -1.89 8.26
N PHE A 32 -0.51 -3.13 8.08
CA PHE A 32 0.21 -4.14 7.31
C PHE A 32 -0.17 -4.10 5.84
N ALA A 33 0.64 -4.74 5.00
CA ALA A 33 0.30 -4.94 3.59
C ALA A 33 -1.04 -5.69 3.48
N TYR A 34 -1.85 -5.31 2.48
CA TYR A 34 -3.18 -5.91 2.24
C TYR A 34 -4.19 -5.75 3.39
N GLU A 35 -3.98 -4.77 4.29
CA GLU A 35 -5.02 -4.27 5.18
C GLU A 35 -5.65 -3.00 4.61
N ILE A 36 -6.96 -2.83 4.80
CA ILE A 36 -7.72 -1.68 4.33
C ILE A 36 -8.74 -1.24 5.37
N VAL A 37 -8.86 0.07 5.59
CA VAL A 37 -9.98 0.64 6.32
C VAL A 37 -11.07 1.03 5.33
N VAL A 38 -12.29 0.56 5.58
CA VAL A 38 -13.48 1.01 4.83
C VAL A 38 -14.33 1.84 5.76
N THR A 39 -14.62 3.09 5.35
CA THR A 39 -15.54 3.96 6.09
C THR A 39 -16.78 4.24 5.24
N MET A 40 -17.94 3.99 5.82
CA MET A 40 -19.25 4.05 5.20
C MET A 40 -20.32 4.14 6.30
N ASP A 41 -21.47 4.76 6.04
CA ASP A 41 -22.57 4.74 6.98
C ASP A 41 -23.00 3.33 7.32
N LYS A 42 -23.37 3.09 8.58
CA LYS A 42 -23.70 1.74 9.06
C LYS A 42 -24.85 1.10 8.32
N ALA A 43 -25.89 1.88 8.00
CA ALA A 43 -27.03 1.39 7.25
C ALA A 43 -26.64 0.89 5.86
N ASP A 44 -25.79 1.67 5.16
CA ASP A 44 -25.29 1.34 3.82
C ASP A 44 -24.29 0.16 3.85
N TRP A 45 -23.46 0.07 4.90
CA TRP A 45 -22.55 -1.06 5.09
C TRP A 45 -23.28 -2.41 5.23
N ASP A 46 -24.42 -2.41 5.92
CA ASP A 46 -25.24 -3.61 6.11
C ASP A 46 -26.17 -3.88 4.91
N ALA A 47 -26.33 -2.90 4.02
CA ALA A 47 -27.11 -2.98 2.80
C ALA A 47 -26.39 -3.78 1.69
N PRO A 48 -27.05 -4.07 0.56
CA PRO A 48 -26.45 -4.78 -0.57
C PRO A 48 -25.16 -4.15 -1.12
N ALA A 49 -25.06 -2.81 -1.17
CA ALA A 49 -23.84 -2.12 -1.65
C ALA A 49 -22.64 -2.41 -0.76
N GLY A 50 -22.77 -2.27 0.55
CA GLY A 50 -21.69 -2.57 1.50
C GLY A 50 -21.26 -4.05 1.42
N LYS A 51 -22.22 -4.96 1.27
CA LYS A 51 -21.93 -6.40 1.07
C LYS A 51 -21.18 -6.65 -0.23
N ALA A 52 -21.54 -5.96 -1.32
CA ALA A 52 -20.84 -6.09 -2.61
C ALA A 52 -19.40 -5.57 -2.53
N ILE A 53 -19.16 -4.40 -1.93
CA ILE A 53 -17.83 -3.86 -1.69
C ILE A 53 -17.00 -4.81 -0.82
N LYS A 54 -17.59 -5.33 0.26
CA LYS A 54 -16.94 -6.31 1.13
C LYS A 54 -16.55 -7.57 0.36
N ALA A 55 -17.47 -8.14 -0.42
CA ALA A 55 -17.22 -9.34 -1.22
C ALA A 55 -16.10 -9.12 -2.26
N GLU A 56 -16.06 -7.95 -2.90
CA GLU A 56 -15.00 -7.61 -3.84
C GLU A 56 -13.64 -7.53 -3.14
N LEU A 57 -13.53 -6.78 -2.04
CA LEU A 57 -12.28 -6.60 -1.30
C LEU A 57 -11.77 -7.89 -0.63
N THR A 58 -12.68 -8.80 -0.27
CA THR A 58 -12.33 -10.11 0.31
C THR A 58 -12.37 -11.24 -0.70
N SER A 59 -12.45 -10.93 -2.00
CA SER A 59 -12.36 -11.96 -3.04
C SER A 59 -11.02 -12.68 -2.97
N ASP A 60 -11.01 -13.95 -3.31
CA ASP A 60 -9.83 -14.79 -3.25
C ASP A 60 -8.72 -14.28 -4.19
N ILE A 61 -7.48 -14.42 -3.74
CA ILE A 61 -6.30 -14.14 -4.57
C ILE A 61 -6.19 -15.26 -5.61
N PRO A 62 -6.22 -14.94 -6.92
CA PRO A 62 -6.13 -15.96 -7.95
C PRO A 62 -4.81 -16.71 -7.92
N GLY A 63 -4.86 -18.02 -8.14
CA GLY A 63 -3.68 -18.88 -8.30
C GLY A 63 -3.08 -19.41 -6.99
N LEU A 64 -3.62 -19.06 -5.83
CA LEU A 64 -3.22 -19.68 -4.57
C LEU A 64 -3.89 -21.07 -4.40
N PRO A 65 -3.16 -22.06 -3.84
CA PRO A 65 -3.71 -23.39 -3.61
C PRO A 65 -4.80 -23.42 -2.51
N GLN A 66 -4.80 -22.41 -1.64
CA GLN A 66 -5.83 -22.19 -0.62
C GLN A 66 -6.49 -20.84 -0.84
N ALA A 67 -7.79 -20.76 -0.56
CA ALA A 67 -8.53 -19.51 -0.64
C ALA A 67 -8.03 -18.53 0.41
N GLU A 68 -7.50 -17.40 -0.02
CA GLU A 68 -7.05 -16.30 0.84
C GLU A 68 -7.68 -14.99 0.37
N PRO A 69 -8.27 -14.20 1.29
CA PRO A 69 -8.88 -12.93 0.93
C PRO A 69 -7.82 -11.92 0.49
N ALA A 70 -8.11 -11.17 -0.57
CA ALA A 70 -7.20 -10.15 -1.10
C ALA A 70 -6.88 -9.06 -0.07
N PHE A 71 -7.87 -8.66 0.75
CA PHE A 71 -7.67 -7.67 1.81
C PHE A 71 -8.34 -8.08 3.12
N LYS A 72 -7.67 -7.74 4.22
CA LYS A 72 -8.26 -7.76 5.57
C LYS A 72 -8.91 -6.40 5.84
N ILE A 73 -10.22 -6.40 6.03
CA ILE A 73 -11.01 -5.18 6.19
C ILE A 73 -11.13 -4.82 7.67
N THR A 74 -10.87 -3.54 7.98
CA THR A 74 -11.33 -2.87 9.20
C THR A 74 -12.44 -1.91 8.80
N TYR A 75 -13.67 -2.15 9.28
CA TYR A 75 -14.80 -1.26 9.05
C TYR A 75 -14.90 -0.21 10.17
N ALA A 76 -15.24 1.03 9.80
CA ALA A 76 -15.55 2.12 10.70
C ALA A 76 -16.67 3.01 10.12
N THR A 77 -17.55 3.50 10.97
CA THR A 77 -18.48 4.56 10.57
C THR A 77 -17.74 5.89 10.37
N PRO A 78 -18.30 6.89 9.64
CA PRO A 78 -17.62 8.17 9.42
C PRO A 78 -17.18 8.89 10.70
N ASP A 79 -17.97 8.81 11.78
CA ASP A 79 -17.66 9.37 13.10
C ASP A 79 -16.57 8.58 13.84
N GLN A 80 -16.46 7.28 13.62
CA GLN A 80 -15.40 6.42 14.16
C GLN A 80 -14.10 6.52 13.37
N PHE A 81 -14.15 6.98 12.12
CA PHE A 81 -13.00 7.14 11.26
C PHE A 81 -12.18 8.38 11.67
N ASN A 82 -11.42 8.25 12.74
CA ASN A 82 -10.58 9.31 13.32
C ASN A 82 -9.31 8.74 13.96
N GLY A 83 -8.45 9.61 14.47
CA GLY A 83 -7.24 9.22 15.21
C GLY A 83 -6.33 8.29 14.39
N LEU A 84 -6.05 7.10 14.92
CA LEU A 84 -5.11 6.16 14.31
C LEU A 84 -5.62 5.58 12.98
N LEU A 85 -6.93 5.45 12.79
CA LEU A 85 -7.50 4.90 11.56
C LEU A 85 -7.23 5.80 10.35
N THR A 86 -7.09 7.11 10.55
CA THR A 86 -6.80 8.05 9.45
C THR A 86 -5.40 7.87 8.89
N TYR A 87 -4.48 7.21 9.60
CA TYR A 87 -3.10 7.00 9.14
C TYR A 87 -2.87 5.64 8.48
N VAL A 88 -3.90 4.80 8.37
CA VAL A 88 -3.76 3.49 7.73
C VAL A 88 -3.44 3.65 6.24
N ARG A 89 -2.58 2.77 5.73
CA ARG A 89 -1.99 2.87 4.38
C ARG A 89 -2.99 2.79 3.22
N ASN A 90 -4.11 2.05 3.39
CA ASN A 90 -5.19 1.96 2.42
C ASN A 90 -6.50 2.36 3.08
N VAL A 91 -7.21 3.30 2.50
CA VAL A 91 -8.51 3.75 2.98
C VAL A 91 -9.48 3.83 1.81
N LEU A 92 -10.66 3.22 1.97
CA LEU A 92 -11.80 3.39 1.09
C LEU A 92 -12.89 4.16 1.83
N ILE A 93 -13.20 5.36 1.37
CA ILE A 93 -14.31 6.18 1.85
C ILE A 93 -15.48 5.99 0.90
N VAL A 94 -16.62 5.53 1.40
CA VAL A 94 -17.83 5.39 0.59
C VAL A 94 -18.88 6.41 1.08
N ARG A 95 -19.46 7.15 0.15
CA ARG A 95 -20.49 8.14 0.42
C ARG A 95 -21.67 7.96 -0.53
N ILE A 96 -22.83 7.71 0.04
CA ILE A 96 -24.09 7.59 -0.70
C ILE A 96 -24.97 8.77 -0.36
N ASP A 97 -25.28 9.61 -1.34
CA ASP A 97 -26.16 10.78 -1.12
C ASP A 97 -26.78 11.25 -2.45
N LYS A 98 -28.06 10.97 -2.62
CA LYS A 98 -28.82 11.34 -3.81
C LYS A 98 -28.96 12.86 -4.00
N SER A 99 -28.80 13.64 -2.93
CA SER A 99 -28.86 15.10 -3.02
C SER A 99 -27.56 15.70 -3.56
N GLN A 100 -26.42 15.00 -3.41
CA GLN A 100 -25.08 15.48 -3.78
C GLN A 100 -24.53 14.80 -5.02
N TYR A 101 -24.90 13.53 -5.26
CA TYR A 101 -24.30 12.73 -6.33
C TYR A 101 -25.35 12.28 -7.33
N THR A 102 -25.02 12.38 -8.63
CA THR A 102 -25.90 11.96 -9.73
C THR A 102 -25.42 10.68 -10.41
N LYS A 103 -24.19 10.28 -10.15
CA LYS A 103 -23.56 9.07 -10.72
C LYS A 103 -22.48 8.54 -9.78
N VAL A 104 -22.06 7.29 -10.00
CA VAL A 104 -20.90 6.74 -9.30
C VAL A 104 -19.63 7.42 -9.78
N SER A 105 -18.76 7.78 -8.83
CA SER A 105 -17.44 8.33 -9.11
C SER A 105 -16.42 7.77 -8.13
N LEU A 106 -15.24 7.42 -8.67
CA LEU A 106 -14.07 7.02 -7.87
C LEU A 106 -12.97 8.05 -8.07
N ASN A 107 -12.50 8.59 -6.98
CA ASN A 107 -11.36 9.48 -6.93
C ASN A 107 -10.36 8.95 -5.91
N TYR A 108 -9.06 9.21 -6.10
CA TYR A 108 -8.06 8.82 -5.12
C TYR A 108 -7.07 9.94 -4.88
N GLU A 109 -6.52 9.95 -3.69
CA GLU A 109 -5.48 10.87 -3.23
C GLU A 109 -4.34 10.07 -2.59
N ASN A 110 -3.12 10.52 -2.85
CA ASN A 110 -1.93 9.98 -2.17
C ASN A 110 -1.54 10.90 -1.02
N ASN A 111 -1.10 10.31 0.09
CA ASN A 111 -0.55 11.04 1.22
C ASN A 111 -1.50 12.09 1.82
N ARG A 112 -2.78 11.75 1.95
CA ARG A 112 -3.77 12.70 2.51
C ARG A 112 -3.48 13.03 3.98
N TRP A 113 -3.22 12.02 4.80
CA TRP A 113 -2.92 12.17 6.24
C TRP A 113 -1.58 11.56 6.64
N ALA A 114 -1.04 10.66 5.82
CA ALA A 114 0.23 9.99 6.10
C ALA A 114 1.00 9.71 4.82
N LYS A 115 2.33 9.76 4.91
CA LYS A 115 3.23 9.45 3.79
C LYS A 115 3.15 7.97 3.40
N GLY A 116 2.93 7.69 2.12
CA GLY A 116 2.75 6.33 1.60
C GLY A 116 1.32 5.82 1.71
N GLN A 117 0.37 6.66 2.11
CA GLN A 117 -1.05 6.35 2.15
C GLN A 117 -1.71 6.53 0.78
N VAL A 118 -2.73 5.71 0.51
CA VAL A 118 -3.68 5.90 -0.59
C VAL A 118 -5.09 5.93 -0.02
N VAL A 119 -5.84 6.95 -0.35
CA VAL A 119 -7.25 7.12 0.02
C VAL A 119 -8.08 7.14 -1.25
N MET A 120 -8.97 6.17 -1.42
CA MET A 120 -9.98 6.19 -2.48
C MET A 120 -11.31 6.66 -1.90
N THR A 121 -11.98 7.56 -2.61
CA THR A 121 -13.35 7.98 -2.30
C THR A 121 -14.28 7.52 -3.41
N LEU A 122 -15.23 6.67 -3.06
CA LEU A 122 -16.33 6.23 -3.91
C LEU A 122 -17.58 7.01 -3.50
N THR A 123 -18.18 7.69 -4.45
CA THR A 123 -19.44 8.43 -4.26
C THR A 123 -20.52 7.89 -5.16
N ALA A 124 -21.75 7.83 -4.70
CA ALA A 124 -22.89 7.33 -5.47
C ALA A 124 -24.21 8.01 -5.03
N PRO A 125 -25.22 8.07 -5.92
CA PRO A 125 -26.52 8.60 -5.56
C PRO A 125 -27.31 7.65 -4.63
N ASP A 126 -27.14 6.34 -4.81
CA ASP A 126 -27.86 5.30 -4.07
C ASP A 126 -27.12 3.96 -4.10
N ASP A 127 -27.66 3.01 -3.32
CA ASP A 127 -27.17 1.63 -3.19
C ASP A 127 -27.17 0.87 -4.52
N ALA A 128 -28.22 1.05 -5.34
CA ALA A 128 -28.40 0.36 -6.61
C ALA A 128 -27.28 0.76 -7.61
N ALA A 129 -26.90 2.03 -7.62
CA ALA A 129 -25.83 2.53 -8.49
C ALA A 129 -24.47 1.88 -8.14
N ILE A 130 -24.17 1.67 -6.85
CA ILE A 130 -22.95 0.94 -6.44
C ILE A 130 -23.00 -0.52 -6.91
N LEU A 131 -24.14 -1.19 -6.72
CA LEU A 131 -24.30 -2.59 -7.17
C LEU A 131 -24.10 -2.74 -8.67
N GLU A 132 -24.68 -1.84 -9.46
CA GLU A 132 -24.52 -1.82 -10.90
C GLU A 132 -23.04 -1.59 -11.27
N TYR A 133 -22.40 -0.63 -10.60
CA TYR A 133 -20.99 -0.33 -10.81
C TYR A 133 -20.08 -1.54 -10.54
N VAL A 134 -20.22 -2.18 -9.39
CA VAL A 134 -19.42 -3.36 -9.03
C VAL A 134 -19.64 -4.53 -10.01
N LYS A 135 -20.87 -4.72 -10.50
CA LYS A 135 -21.16 -5.72 -11.53
C LYS A 135 -20.53 -5.40 -12.88
N ALA A 136 -20.57 -4.13 -13.27
CA ALA A 136 -20.01 -3.68 -14.56
C ALA A 136 -18.47 -3.63 -14.55
N HIS A 137 -17.87 -3.47 -13.39
CA HIS A 137 -16.42 -3.33 -13.21
C HIS A 137 -15.89 -4.27 -12.13
N PRO A 138 -16.01 -5.61 -12.33
CA PRO A 138 -15.59 -6.58 -11.34
C PRO A 138 -14.10 -6.43 -11.03
N ARG A 139 -13.76 -6.51 -9.76
CA ARG A 139 -12.39 -6.38 -9.23
C ARG A 139 -11.72 -5.01 -9.37
N ASN A 140 -12.39 -3.97 -9.83
CA ASN A 140 -11.77 -2.66 -10.05
C ASN A 140 -11.19 -2.06 -8.75
N ILE A 141 -11.93 -2.12 -7.65
CA ILE A 141 -11.50 -1.58 -6.35
C ILE A 141 -10.36 -2.42 -5.77
N VAL A 142 -10.50 -3.75 -5.77
CA VAL A 142 -9.47 -4.65 -5.23
C VAL A 142 -8.18 -4.59 -6.04
N GLU A 143 -8.26 -4.52 -7.37
CA GLU A 143 -7.09 -4.41 -8.23
C GLU A 143 -6.35 -3.09 -8.09
N PHE A 144 -7.09 -1.99 -7.90
CA PHE A 144 -6.49 -0.69 -7.61
C PHE A 144 -5.63 -0.75 -6.34
N PHE A 145 -6.18 -1.21 -5.21
CA PHE A 145 -5.42 -1.29 -3.97
C PHE A 145 -4.30 -2.35 -4.03
N THR A 146 -4.50 -3.47 -4.72
CA THR A 146 -3.46 -4.47 -4.97
C THR A 146 -2.29 -3.87 -5.76
N LYS A 147 -2.57 -3.06 -6.77
CA LYS A 147 -1.54 -2.33 -7.52
C LYS A 147 -0.77 -1.36 -6.63
N CYS A 148 -1.47 -0.65 -5.73
CA CYS A 148 -0.82 0.24 -4.77
C CYS A 148 0.13 -0.52 -3.84
N GLU A 149 -0.27 -1.69 -3.32
CA GLU A 149 0.58 -2.53 -2.48
C GLU A 149 1.81 -3.06 -3.25
N ARG A 150 1.60 -3.56 -4.46
CA ARG A 150 2.73 -3.99 -5.32
C ARG A 150 3.72 -2.87 -5.59
N ASN A 151 3.25 -1.68 -5.92
CA ASN A 151 4.12 -0.53 -6.17
C ASN A 151 4.92 -0.13 -4.92
N ARG A 152 4.34 -0.22 -3.72
CA ARG A 152 5.08 0.01 -2.46
C ARG A 152 6.17 -1.03 -2.25
N THR A 153 5.86 -2.31 -2.49
CA THR A 153 6.84 -3.40 -2.38
C THR A 153 7.96 -3.23 -3.39
N ILE A 154 7.64 -2.93 -4.65
CA ILE A 154 8.64 -2.66 -5.70
C ILE A 154 9.53 -1.49 -5.28
N GLY A 155 8.96 -0.34 -4.90
CA GLY A 155 9.75 0.82 -4.47
C GLY A 155 10.56 0.61 -3.19
N GLN A 156 10.20 -0.36 -2.35
CA GLN A 156 11.02 -0.80 -1.21
C GLN A 156 12.18 -1.67 -1.68
N LEU A 157 11.93 -2.66 -2.53
CA LEU A 157 12.95 -3.56 -3.07
C LEU A 157 13.96 -2.85 -3.97
N GLU A 158 13.55 -1.79 -4.68
CA GLU A 158 14.47 -0.92 -5.44
C GLU A 158 15.49 -0.19 -4.53
N LYS A 159 15.08 0.17 -3.32
CA LYS A 159 15.94 0.87 -2.35
C LYS A 159 16.79 -0.08 -1.54
N GLU A 160 16.23 -1.22 -1.17
CA GLU A 160 16.84 -2.18 -0.27
C GLU A 160 16.45 -3.61 -0.66
N HIS A 161 17.42 -4.36 -1.16
CA HIS A 161 17.25 -5.76 -1.57
C HIS A 161 18.45 -6.60 -1.16
N SER A 162 18.30 -7.92 -1.20
CA SER A 162 19.38 -8.87 -0.93
C SER A 162 20.39 -8.89 -2.08
N PRO A 163 21.63 -8.41 -1.89
CA PRO A 163 22.67 -8.54 -2.91
C PRO A 163 22.99 -10.01 -3.20
N VAL A 164 22.92 -10.87 -2.19
CA VAL A 164 23.16 -12.32 -2.34
C VAL A 164 22.21 -12.93 -3.37
N VAL A 165 20.90 -12.67 -3.25
CA VAL A 165 19.92 -13.20 -4.21
C VAL A 165 20.14 -12.60 -5.60
N MET A 166 20.35 -11.29 -5.68
CA MET A 166 20.53 -10.60 -6.96
C MET A 166 21.76 -11.12 -7.71
N ASP A 167 22.91 -11.20 -7.04
CA ASP A 167 24.18 -11.59 -7.67
C ASP A 167 24.13 -13.05 -8.14
N HIS A 168 23.74 -13.99 -7.27
CA HIS A 168 23.67 -15.40 -7.64
C HIS A 168 22.66 -15.70 -8.76
N VAL A 169 21.46 -15.10 -8.70
CA VAL A 169 20.43 -15.32 -9.73
C VAL A 169 20.85 -14.71 -11.06
N LYS A 170 21.46 -13.51 -11.03
CA LYS A 170 22.00 -12.88 -12.25
C LYS A 170 23.11 -13.72 -12.88
N ASP A 171 24.07 -14.16 -12.08
CA ASP A 171 25.24 -14.90 -12.59
C ASP A 171 24.86 -16.28 -13.14
N ARG A 172 23.91 -16.96 -12.50
CA ARG A 172 23.51 -18.33 -12.87
C ARG A 172 22.44 -18.39 -13.96
N PHE A 173 21.44 -17.52 -13.87
CA PHE A 173 20.23 -17.61 -14.71
C PHE A 173 20.08 -16.42 -15.66
N ASN A 174 20.98 -15.43 -15.60
CA ASN A 174 20.91 -14.18 -16.37
C ASN A 174 19.56 -13.44 -16.16
N VAL A 175 19.02 -13.48 -14.94
CA VAL A 175 17.76 -12.85 -14.54
C VAL A 175 18.03 -11.87 -13.39
N MET A 176 17.45 -10.68 -13.46
CA MET A 176 17.46 -9.71 -12.35
C MET A 176 16.32 -10.02 -11.39
N LEU A 177 16.65 -10.39 -10.15
CA LEU A 177 15.65 -10.68 -9.11
C LEU A 177 15.96 -9.89 -7.84
N SER A 178 15.09 -8.91 -7.52
CA SER A 178 15.15 -8.19 -6.26
C SER A 178 14.32 -8.93 -5.21
N ALA A 179 14.98 -9.38 -4.15
CA ALA A 179 14.37 -10.05 -3.01
C ALA A 179 14.59 -9.23 -1.72
N PRO A 180 13.78 -9.44 -0.66
CA PRO A 180 13.98 -8.75 0.61
C PRO A 180 15.40 -8.85 1.15
N ALA A 181 15.94 -7.76 1.71
CA ALA A 181 17.33 -7.67 2.16
C ALA A 181 17.71 -8.72 3.24
N ASN A 182 16.73 -9.19 4.01
CA ASN A 182 16.93 -10.22 5.03
C ASN A 182 17.07 -11.64 4.48
N MET A 183 16.98 -11.86 3.15
CA MET A 183 17.25 -13.14 2.52
C MET A 183 18.75 -13.34 2.37
N THR A 184 19.38 -13.86 3.39
CA THR A 184 20.85 -14.02 3.50
C THR A 184 21.32 -15.46 3.53
N TYR A 185 20.44 -16.42 3.84
CA TYR A 185 20.73 -17.85 3.78
C TYR A 185 20.47 -18.35 2.36
N PHE A 186 21.41 -19.11 1.80
CA PHE A 186 21.24 -19.60 0.43
C PHE A 186 21.95 -20.95 0.20
N ARG A 187 21.52 -21.63 -0.84
CA ARG A 187 22.20 -22.77 -1.47
C ARG A 187 22.23 -22.53 -2.97
N ASP A 188 23.43 -22.66 -3.56
CA ASP A 188 23.65 -22.49 -4.98
C ASP A 188 24.30 -23.78 -5.52
N THR A 189 23.62 -24.41 -6.49
CA THR A 189 24.09 -25.59 -7.22
C THR A 189 23.76 -25.44 -8.70
N THR A 190 24.33 -26.30 -9.54
CA THR A 190 24.09 -26.25 -11.00
C THR A 190 22.60 -26.35 -11.29
N GLY A 191 22.02 -25.31 -11.98
CA GLY A 191 20.64 -25.28 -12.38
C GLY A 191 19.61 -25.05 -11.23
N PHE A 192 20.11 -24.77 -10.00
CA PHE A 192 19.23 -24.59 -8.84
C PHE A 192 19.79 -23.57 -7.84
N PHE A 193 19.01 -22.60 -7.48
CA PHE A 193 19.30 -21.63 -6.42
C PHE A 193 18.12 -21.56 -5.44
N TRP A 194 18.43 -21.58 -4.16
CA TRP A 194 17.47 -21.38 -3.07
C TRP A 194 18.00 -20.31 -2.13
N ALA A 195 17.13 -19.41 -1.70
CA ALA A 195 17.42 -18.43 -0.66
C ALA A 195 16.28 -18.34 0.36
N SER A 196 16.62 -17.97 1.60
CA SER A 196 15.67 -17.86 2.71
C SER A 196 16.06 -16.74 3.68
N ASN A 197 15.06 -16.19 4.36
CA ASN A 197 15.28 -15.35 5.54
C ASN A 197 15.53 -16.19 6.81
N ASN A 198 15.34 -17.51 6.75
CA ASN A 198 15.50 -18.48 7.84
C ASN A 198 14.79 -18.10 9.15
N ALA A 199 13.67 -17.37 9.05
CA ALA A 199 12.91 -16.92 10.22
C ALA A 199 12.09 -18.08 10.84
N ASN A 200 11.97 -18.11 12.16
CA ASN A 200 11.14 -19.09 12.88
C ASN A 200 9.65 -18.89 12.62
N THR A 201 9.24 -17.64 12.41
CA THR A 201 7.87 -17.24 12.05
C THR A 201 7.92 -16.32 10.83
N GLY A 202 6.97 -16.48 9.90
CA GLY A 202 6.97 -15.69 8.66
C GLY A 202 8.17 -16.01 7.76
N ARG A 203 8.60 -17.28 7.75
CA ARG A 203 9.65 -17.73 6.86
C ARG A 203 9.26 -17.53 5.41
N THR A 204 10.18 -16.97 4.65
CA THR A 204 10.06 -16.78 3.20
C THR A 204 11.22 -17.48 2.51
N ASP A 205 10.90 -18.24 1.49
CA ASP A 205 11.85 -18.95 0.66
C ASP A 205 11.65 -18.55 -0.81
N ILE A 206 12.76 -18.38 -1.54
CA ILE A 206 12.78 -18.20 -2.99
C ILE A 206 13.55 -19.36 -3.59
N VAL A 207 12.98 -19.95 -4.64
CA VAL A 207 13.63 -21.00 -5.45
C VAL A 207 13.65 -20.53 -6.89
N VAL A 208 14.83 -20.61 -7.50
CA VAL A 208 15.03 -20.39 -8.94
C VAL A 208 15.72 -21.64 -9.49
N TYR A 209 15.17 -22.20 -10.56
CA TYR A 209 15.76 -23.35 -11.22
C TYR A 209 15.49 -23.31 -12.73
N ASP A 210 16.33 -23.96 -13.49
CA ASP A 210 16.16 -24.16 -14.92
C ASP A 210 15.94 -25.65 -15.24
N PHE A 211 15.25 -25.91 -16.33
CA PHE A 211 15.05 -27.24 -16.88
C PHE A 211 14.97 -27.16 -18.40
N PRO A 212 15.42 -28.22 -19.11
CA PRO A 212 15.31 -28.25 -20.56
C PRO A 212 13.85 -28.20 -21.00
N TYR A 213 13.49 -27.14 -21.72
CA TYR A 213 12.17 -27.02 -22.36
C TYR A 213 12.21 -27.79 -23.68
N LYS A 214 11.27 -28.72 -23.88
CA LYS A 214 11.03 -29.37 -25.16
C LYS A 214 9.67 -28.90 -25.65
N ASP A 215 9.64 -28.28 -26.84
CA ASP A 215 8.41 -27.99 -27.54
C ASP A 215 7.60 -29.28 -27.73
N ALA A 216 6.29 -29.21 -27.46
CA ALA A 216 5.38 -30.33 -27.69
C ALA A 216 4.95 -30.38 -29.16
#